data_6f8e45454817eeaee485fc950e14d4a7
#
_entry.id   6f8e45454817eeaee485fc950e14d4a7
#
_cell.length_a   1.000
_cell.length_b   1.000
_cell.length_c   1.000
_cell.angle_alpha   90.00
_cell.angle_beta   90.00
_cell.angle_gamma   90.00
#
_symmetry.space_group_name_H-M   'P 1'
#
loop_
_entity.id
_entity.type
_entity.pdbx_description
1 polymer ?
#
loop_
_entity_poly.entity_id
_entity_poly.type
_entity_poly.pdbx_seq_one_letter_code
_entity_poly.pdbx_strand_id
1 'polypeptide(L)'
;MSRILRAAPDERPALVRDMWFPLAGMYHFVPGGVDMSAIHRQNFGFDWENLTPLIEEGVEKLIEANAWNRISDALQRGVAQFEAINSGIDVPDLQVLLVLGDPTNKHFMNEIQGLSAFGGISGFITITVWPTSQVLDRLEAIAVHELHHNIRYSPGGVVWDPMTVTVGEQVISEGLADEFATELYGDRGYTHFVSEKCRDNDEVLKKVMAGLSITGMQNFTAWVHGDASARLFGAEPVGLPTGAGYAAGTRLVRAYLQAAGSTAMQSVAAPANEILRIAAPLLGLRFDGED
;
A
#
# COMPACT_ATOMS: atom_id res chain seq x y z
N MET A 1 11.29 -17.47 6.02
CA MET A 1 12.46 -17.16 5.14
C MET A 1 13.70 -17.99 5.51
N SER A 2 14.25 -17.94 6.71
CA SER A 2 15.49 -18.69 7.07
C SER A 2 15.43 -20.20 6.82
N ARG A 3 14.26 -20.84 6.92
CA ARG A 3 14.09 -22.27 6.57
C ARG A 3 14.24 -22.49 5.06
N ILE A 4 13.73 -21.58 4.23
CA ILE A 4 13.82 -21.65 2.76
C ILE A 4 15.31 -21.54 2.33
N LEU A 5 16.06 -20.62 2.95
CA LEU A 5 17.48 -20.43 2.64
C LEU A 5 18.34 -21.69 2.90
N ARG A 6 17.97 -22.47 3.90
CA ARG A 6 18.71 -23.68 4.31
C ARG A 6 18.22 -24.97 3.67
N ALA A 7 17.07 -24.92 2.99
CA ALA A 7 16.42 -26.08 2.41
C ALA A 7 17.07 -26.52 1.09
N ALA A 8 16.97 -27.81 0.78
CA ALA A 8 17.32 -28.32 -0.53
C ALA A 8 16.41 -27.69 -1.63
N PRO A 9 16.92 -27.51 -2.86
CA PRO A 9 16.16 -26.82 -3.92
C PRO A 9 14.77 -27.37 -4.18
N ASP A 10 14.58 -28.69 -4.07
CA ASP A 10 13.30 -29.39 -4.27
C ASP A 10 12.30 -29.19 -3.13
N GLU A 11 12.75 -28.81 -1.94
CA GLU A 11 11.90 -28.53 -0.78
C GLU A 11 11.39 -27.07 -0.75
N ARG A 12 12.11 -26.13 -1.38
CA ARG A 12 11.85 -24.69 -1.31
C ARG A 12 10.44 -24.29 -1.80
N PRO A 13 9.88 -24.87 -2.89
CA PRO A 13 8.53 -24.51 -3.34
C PRO A 13 7.46 -24.76 -2.29
N ALA A 14 7.57 -25.86 -1.55
CA ALA A 14 6.64 -26.20 -0.47
C ALA A 14 6.76 -25.18 0.68
N LEU A 15 7.98 -24.84 1.08
CA LEU A 15 8.24 -23.88 2.15
C LEU A 15 7.80 -22.47 1.80
N VAL A 16 7.87 -22.06 0.53
CA VAL A 16 7.32 -20.77 0.06
C VAL A 16 5.80 -20.79 0.16
N ARG A 17 5.13 -21.85 -0.30
CA ARG A 17 3.68 -21.98 -0.14
C ARG A 17 3.25 -21.96 1.32
N ASP A 18 3.97 -22.67 2.21
CA ASP A 18 3.71 -22.68 3.65
C ASP A 18 3.86 -21.26 4.27
N MET A 19 4.85 -20.50 3.83
CA MET A 19 5.08 -19.12 4.30
C MET A 19 3.89 -18.20 3.97
N TRP A 20 3.27 -18.37 2.80
CA TRP A 20 2.14 -17.56 2.34
C TRP A 20 0.78 -18.12 2.79
N PHE A 21 0.73 -19.37 3.24
CA PHE A 21 -0.53 -20.05 3.58
C PHE A 21 -1.42 -19.30 4.59
N PRO A 22 -0.90 -18.59 5.63
CA PRO A 22 -1.73 -17.78 6.52
C PRO A 22 -2.56 -16.71 5.81
N LEU A 23 -2.12 -16.28 4.63
CA LEU A 23 -2.80 -15.26 3.82
C LEU A 23 -3.71 -15.87 2.73
N ALA A 24 -3.91 -17.19 2.71
CA ALA A 24 -4.75 -17.85 1.69
C ALA A 24 -6.18 -17.30 1.67
N GLY A 25 -6.68 -16.82 2.81
CA GLY A 25 -7.98 -16.17 2.95
C GLY A 25 -8.16 -14.93 2.07
N MET A 26 -7.08 -14.20 1.73
CA MET A 26 -7.11 -13.06 0.81
C MET A 26 -7.67 -13.43 -0.57
N TYR A 27 -7.50 -14.68 -0.98
CA TYR A 27 -7.80 -15.17 -2.33
C TYR A 27 -9.04 -16.07 -2.40
N HIS A 28 -9.89 -16.05 -1.35
CA HIS A 28 -11.09 -16.89 -1.28
C HIS A 28 -12.08 -16.66 -2.44
N PHE A 29 -12.02 -15.48 -3.07
CA PHE A 29 -12.86 -15.11 -4.21
C PHE A 29 -12.34 -15.65 -5.56
N VAL A 30 -11.13 -16.21 -5.61
CA VAL A 30 -10.55 -16.77 -6.85
C VAL A 30 -11.00 -18.23 -7.02
N PRO A 31 -11.84 -18.55 -8.03
CA PRO A 31 -12.27 -19.93 -8.27
C PRO A 31 -11.07 -20.86 -8.52
N GLY A 32 -11.02 -21.99 -7.80
CA GLY A 32 -9.92 -22.94 -7.90
C GLY A 32 -8.68 -22.60 -7.06
N GLY A 33 -8.69 -21.47 -6.35
CA GLY A 33 -7.58 -21.01 -5.53
C GLY A 33 -6.43 -20.41 -6.33
N VAL A 34 -5.35 -20.08 -5.64
CA VAL A 34 -4.12 -19.51 -6.24
C VAL A 34 -2.89 -20.32 -5.84
N ASP A 35 -1.88 -20.36 -6.69
CA ASP A 35 -0.57 -20.88 -6.31
C ASP A 35 0.21 -19.83 -5.50
N MET A 36 0.43 -20.10 -4.21
CA MET A 36 1.14 -19.20 -3.31
C MET A 36 2.59 -18.94 -3.71
N SER A 37 3.22 -19.83 -4.47
CA SER A 37 4.55 -19.59 -5.03
C SER A 37 4.52 -18.57 -6.18
N ALA A 38 3.45 -18.55 -6.96
CA ALA A 38 3.20 -17.50 -7.96
C ALA A 38 2.87 -16.16 -7.29
N ILE A 39 2.06 -16.17 -6.23
CA ILE A 39 1.78 -14.98 -5.41
C ILE A 39 3.06 -14.36 -4.86
N HIS A 40 4.00 -15.17 -4.36
CA HIS A 40 5.30 -14.69 -3.90
C HIS A 40 6.05 -13.91 -4.98
N ARG A 41 6.11 -14.44 -6.21
CA ARG A 41 6.76 -13.74 -7.34
C ARG A 41 6.01 -12.47 -7.76
N GLN A 42 4.68 -12.51 -7.80
CA GLN A 42 3.84 -11.35 -8.15
C GLN A 42 4.01 -10.20 -7.15
N ASN A 43 4.28 -10.52 -5.88
CA ASN A 43 4.57 -9.54 -4.83
C ASN A 43 6.07 -9.23 -4.71
N PHE A 44 6.85 -9.42 -5.77
CA PHE A 44 8.29 -9.13 -5.80
C PHE A 44 9.12 -9.87 -4.75
N GLY A 45 8.65 -11.02 -4.25
CA GLY A 45 9.40 -11.83 -3.29
C GLY A 45 10.71 -12.36 -3.88
N PHE A 46 11.71 -12.54 -3.03
CA PHE A 46 13.06 -13.00 -3.43
C PHE A 46 13.04 -14.28 -4.27
N ASP A 47 14.01 -14.41 -5.18
CA ASP A 47 14.16 -15.63 -6.00
C ASP A 47 14.65 -16.81 -5.15
N TRP A 48 13.70 -17.62 -4.72
CA TRP A 48 13.97 -18.83 -3.93
C TRP A 48 14.55 -20.00 -4.75
N GLU A 49 14.48 -19.92 -6.08
CA GLU A 49 15.08 -20.92 -6.97
C GLU A 49 16.58 -20.67 -7.10
N ASN A 50 17.01 -19.41 -7.19
CA ASN A 50 18.39 -18.98 -7.38
C ASN A 50 18.87 -18.13 -6.17
N LEU A 51 19.06 -18.79 -5.03
CA LEU A 51 19.55 -18.12 -3.83
C LEU A 51 20.98 -17.61 -4.01
N THR A 52 21.21 -16.39 -3.57
CA THR A 52 22.52 -15.73 -3.59
C THR A 52 22.90 -15.28 -2.17
N PRO A 53 24.19 -15.03 -1.87
CA PRO A 53 24.60 -14.46 -0.59
C PRO A 53 23.88 -13.14 -0.24
N LEU A 54 23.51 -12.36 -1.25
CA LEU A 54 22.78 -11.10 -1.08
C LEU A 54 21.39 -11.33 -0.44
N ILE A 55 20.72 -12.43 -0.76
CA ILE A 55 19.42 -12.79 -0.16
C ILE A 55 19.60 -13.12 1.34
N GLU A 56 20.67 -13.85 1.69
CA GLU A 56 20.98 -14.16 3.08
C GLU A 56 21.27 -12.88 3.88
N GLU A 57 22.11 -11.99 3.35
CA GLU A 57 22.39 -10.66 3.93
C GLU A 57 21.11 -9.82 4.10
N GLY A 58 20.18 -9.89 3.15
CA GLY A 58 18.88 -9.20 3.24
C GLY A 58 18.05 -9.71 4.42
N VAL A 59 17.98 -11.03 4.63
CA VAL A 59 17.27 -11.61 5.78
C VAL A 59 17.97 -11.23 7.09
N GLU A 60 19.30 -11.26 7.15
CA GLU A 60 20.06 -10.85 8.33
C GLU A 60 19.79 -9.39 8.69
N LYS A 61 19.80 -8.47 7.73
CA LYS A 61 19.46 -7.06 7.96
C LYS A 61 18.05 -6.87 8.53
N LEU A 62 17.06 -7.64 8.09
CA LEU A 62 15.70 -7.58 8.68
C LEU A 62 15.69 -8.10 10.12
N ILE A 63 16.48 -9.15 10.42
CA ILE A 63 16.62 -9.70 11.78
C ILE A 63 17.32 -8.68 12.69
N GLU A 64 18.45 -8.12 12.27
CA GLU A 64 19.20 -7.11 13.00
C GLU A 64 18.37 -5.84 13.27
N ALA A 65 17.54 -5.43 12.30
CA ALA A 65 16.62 -4.32 12.44
C ALA A 65 15.42 -4.63 13.34
N ASN A 66 15.27 -5.87 13.84
CA ASN A 66 14.11 -6.33 14.61
C ASN A 66 12.77 -6.07 13.88
N ALA A 67 12.76 -6.24 12.55
CA ALA A 67 11.70 -5.75 11.66
C ALA A 67 10.31 -6.30 12.03
N TRP A 68 10.19 -7.58 12.35
CA TRP A 68 8.91 -8.21 12.70
C TRP A 68 8.28 -7.61 13.96
N ASN A 69 9.07 -7.43 15.03
CA ASN A 69 8.54 -6.85 16.27
C ASN A 69 8.20 -5.39 16.09
N ARG A 70 9.03 -4.61 15.36
CA ARG A 70 8.74 -3.21 15.05
C ARG A 70 7.41 -3.04 14.31
N ILE A 71 7.15 -3.85 13.29
CA ILE A 71 5.90 -3.88 12.54
C ILE A 71 4.73 -4.28 13.47
N SER A 72 4.90 -5.37 14.23
CA SER A 72 3.88 -5.84 15.18
C SER A 72 3.50 -4.77 16.20
N ASP A 73 4.50 -4.13 16.83
CA ASP A 73 4.28 -3.08 17.83
C ASP A 73 3.59 -1.84 17.21
N ALA A 74 3.95 -1.48 15.98
CA ALA A 74 3.32 -0.36 15.27
C ALA A 74 1.84 -0.65 14.97
N LEU A 75 1.54 -1.85 14.46
CA LEU A 75 0.18 -2.28 14.18
C LEU A 75 -0.67 -2.36 15.44
N GLN A 76 -0.15 -2.93 16.54
CA GLN A 76 -0.87 -2.98 17.82
C GLN A 76 -1.23 -1.59 18.34
N ARG A 77 -0.30 -0.62 18.26
CA ARG A 77 -0.57 0.77 18.64
C ARG A 77 -1.59 1.43 17.74
N GLY A 78 -1.51 1.20 16.41
CA GLY A 78 -2.49 1.72 15.46
C GLY A 78 -3.89 1.15 15.68
N VAL A 79 -4.00 -0.16 15.88
CA VAL A 79 -5.27 -0.83 16.20
C VAL A 79 -5.89 -0.23 17.46
N ALA A 80 -5.13 -0.10 18.55
CA ALA A 80 -5.63 0.48 19.79
C ALA A 80 -6.15 1.92 19.61
N GLN A 81 -5.54 2.71 18.71
CA GLN A 81 -6.05 4.06 18.41
C GLN A 81 -7.36 4.01 17.63
N PHE A 82 -7.51 3.14 16.64
CA PHE A 82 -8.78 2.97 15.91
C PHE A 82 -9.90 2.46 16.80
N GLU A 83 -9.64 1.53 17.72
CA GLU A 83 -10.61 1.07 18.72
C GLU A 83 -11.06 2.21 19.63
N ALA A 84 -10.13 3.09 20.03
CA ALA A 84 -10.42 4.21 20.94
C ALA A 84 -11.35 5.26 20.35
N ILE A 85 -11.37 5.49 19.03
CA ILE A 85 -12.27 6.47 18.39
C ILE A 85 -13.70 5.96 18.20
N ASN A 86 -13.95 4.66 18.39
CA ASN A 86 -15.27 4.03 18.23
C ASN A 86 -16.00 4.44 16.94
N SER A 87 -15.31 4.30 15.81
CA SER A 87 -15.78 4.73 14.49
C SER A 87 -16.98 3.95 13.94
N GLY A 88 -17.38 2.85 14.60
CA GLY A 88 -18.38 1.91 14.11
C GLY A 88 -17.84 0.93 13.05
N ILE A 89 -16.53 0.98 12.76
CA ILE A 89 -15.85 0.04 11.87
C ILE A 89 -15.33 -1.13 12.70
N ASP A 90 -15.53 -2.34 12.22
CA ASP A 90 -14.98 -3.52 12.84
C ASP A 90 -13.45 -3.57 12.60
N VAL A 91 -12.68 -3.54 13.68
CA VAL A 91 -11.22 -3.74 13.59
C VAL A 91 -10.95 -5.24 13.52
N PRO A 92 -10.40 -5.74 12.42
CA PRO A 92 -10.21 -7.18 12.22
C PRO A 92 -9.00 -7.72 12.96
N ASP A 93 -9.02 -9.03 13.25
CA ASP A 93 -7.79 -9.76 13.56
C ASP A 93 -6.86 -9.78 12.34
N LEU A 94 -5.62 -9.33 12.51
CA LEU A 94 -4.68 -9.15 11.40
C LEU A 94 -3.78 -10.37 11.20
N GLN A 95 -3.76 -10.88 9.98
CA GLN A 95 -2.72 -11.78 9.46
C GLN A 95 -1.70 -10.96 8.68
N VAL A 96 -0.46 -10.88 9.16
CA VAL A 96 0.58 -10.01 8.60
C VAL A 96 1.76 -10.84 8.13
N LEU A 97 2.21 -10.63 6.90
CA LEU A 97 3.36 -11.30 6.34
C LEU A 97 4.41 -10.28 5.86
N LEU A 98 5.57 -10.29 6.51
CA LEU A 98 6.76 -9.59 6.03
C LEU A 98 7.61 -10.54 5.18
N VAL A 99 7.89 -10.13 3.94
CA VAL A 99 8.67 -10.87 2.94
C VAL A 99 9.89 -10.08 2.53
N LEU A 100 11.02 -10.75 2.35
CA LEU A 100 12.18 -10.15 1.67
C LEU A 100 11.89 -10.04 0.18
N GLY A 101 12.13 -8.87 -0.40
CA GLY A 101 11.96 -8.61 -1.83
C GLY A 101 13.13 -9.11 -2.68
N ASP A 102 12.94 -9.15 -3.99
CA ASP A 102 13.95 -9.52 -4.96
C ASP A 102 14.80 -8.30 -5.33
N PRO A 103 16.09 -8.22 -4.92
CA PRO A 103 16.96 -7.09 -5.23
C PRO A 103 17.37 -7.04 -6.71
N THR A 104 17.11 -8.08 -7.48
CA THR A 104 17.42 -8.13 -8.91
C THR A 104 16.28 -7.58 -9.78
N ASN A 105 15.09 -7.45 -9.22
CA ASN A 105 13.94 -6.89 -9.93
C ASN A 105 14.08 -5.37 -10.08
N LYS A 106 14.31 -4.91 -11.32
CA LYS A 106 14.58 -3.50 -11.62
C LYS A 106 13.41 -2.58 -11.29
N HIS A 107 12.18 -3.01 -11.53
CA HIS A 107 11.01 -2.20 -11.18
C HIS A 107 10.89 -2.03 -9.67
N PHE A 108 10.98 -3.14 -8.94
CA PHE A 108 10.93 -3.14 -7.48
C PHE A 108 12.01 -2.26 -6.85
N MET A 109 13.25 -2.35 -7.35
CA MET A 109 14.36 -1.59 -6.77
C MET A 109 14.43 -0.13 -7.22
N ASN A 110 14.10 0.18 -8.49
CA ASN A 110 14.33 1.51 -9.04
C ASN A 110 13.07 2.39 -9.04
N GLU A 111 11.90 1.80 -9.32
CA GLU A 111 10.64 2.56 -9.39
C GLU A 111 9.98 2.68 -8.01
N ILE A 112 9.78 1.55 -7.32
CA ILE A 112 9.13 1.52 -6.01
C ILE A 112 10.13 1.37 -4.85
N GLN A 113 11.43 1.53 -5.13
CA GLN A 113 12.53 1.70 -4.17
C GLN A 113 12.56 0.65 -3.06
N GLY A 114 12.30 -0.62 -3.42
CA GLY A 114 12.38 -1.76 -2.52
C GLY A 114 11.18 -1.91 -1.57
N LEU A 115 10.03 -1.35 -1.93
CA LEU A 115 8.78 -1.49 -1.18
C LEU A 115 7.63 -1.93 -2.09
N SER A 116 6.94 -2.99 -1.70
CA SER A 116 5.62 -3.35 -2.20
C SER A 116 4.80 -3.85 -1.01
N ALA A 117 3.70 -3.19 -0.70
CA ALA A 117 2.85 -3.59 0.41
C ALA A 117 1.37 -3.55 -0.01
N PHE A 118 0.52 -4.25 0.72
CA PHE A 118 -0.90 -4.31 0.45
C PHE A 118 -1.69 -4.60 1.73
N GLY A 119 -2.63 -3.72 2.06
CA GLY A 119 -3.57 -3.84 3.18
C GLY A 119 -5.05 -3.71 2.78
N GLY A 120 -5.36 -3.71 1.48
CA GLY A 120 -6.71 -3.42 0.96
C GLY A 120 -7.77 -4.51 1.13
N ILE A 121 -7.45 -5.63 1.81
CA ILE A 121 -8.41 -6.68 2.18
C ILE A 121 -8.42 -6.84 3.68
N SER A 122 -9.59 -6.61 4.31
CA SER A 122 -9.78 -6.68 5.76
C SER A 122 -9.22 -7.98 6.36
N GLY A 123 -8.42 -7.85 7.41
CA GLY A 123 -7.79 -8.94 8.13
C GLY A 123 -6.43 -9.37 7.57
N PHE A 124 -5.96 -8.84 6.41
CA PHE A 124 -4.73 -9.29 5.79
C PHE A 124 -3.81 -8.12 5.39
N ILE A 125 -2.53 -8.22 5.72
CA ILE A 125 -1.49 -7.27 5.31
C ILE A 125 -0.27 -8.04 4.79
N THR A 126 0.23 -7.68 3.61
CA THR A 126 1.51 -8.12 3.08
C THR A 126 2.47 -6.95 2.98
N ILE A 127 3.72 -7.17 3.36
CA ILE A 127 4.79 -6.17 3.25
C ILE A 127 6.02 -6.87 2.65
N THR A 128 6.34 -6.54 1.41
CA THR A 128 7.55 -7.03 0.73
C THR A 128 8.56 -5.89 0.67
N VAL A 129 9.74 -6.09 1.26
CA VAL A 129 10.76 -5.05 1.35
C VAL A 129 12.15 -5.55 0.98
N TRP A 130 12.93 -4.67 0.35
CA TRP A 130 14.38 -4.80 0.35
C TRP A 130 14.94 -3.86 1.44
N PRO A 131 15.76 -4.38 2.40
CA PRO A 131 16.15 -3.64 3.61
C PRO A 131 17.26 -2.61 3.35
N THR A 132 16.95 -1.59 2.52
CA THR A 132 17.76 -0.38 2.45
C THR A 132 17.62 0.41 3.75
N SER A 133 18.54 1.33 4.04
CA SER A 133 18.43 2.22 5.20
C SER A 133 17.14 3.02 5.17
N GLN A 134 16.71 3.47 3.99
CA GLN A 134 15.49 4.25 3.80
C GLN A 134 14.23 3.43 4.12
N VAL A 135 14.15 2.17 3.69
CA VAL A 135 13.04 1.28 3.99
C VAL A 135 13.03 0.90 5.47
N LEU A 136 14.20 0.55 6.03
CA LEU A 136 14.32 0.19 7.45
C LEU A 136 13.93 1.34 8.39
N ASP A 137 14.19 2.59 8.01
CA ASP A 137 13.79 3.78 8.78
C ASP A 137 12.27 4.01 8.78
N ARG A 138 11.53 3.36 7.88
CA ARG A 138 10.09 3.56 7.65
C ARG A 138 9.21 2.34 7.93
N LEU A 139 9.74 1.27 8.50
CA LEU A 139 8.99 0.02 8.67
C LEU A 139 7.67 0.20 9.43
N GLU A 140 7.69 1.00 10.50
CA GLU A 140 6.50 1.30 11.29
C GLU A 140 5.47 2.12 10.50
N ALA A 141 5.95 3.12 9.76
CA ALA A 141 5.11 3.97 8.93
C ALA A 141 4.45 3.18 7.80
N ILE A 142 5.22 2.29 7.13
CA ILE A 142 4.70 1.37 6.11
C ILE A 142 3.59 0.48 6.71
N ALA A 143 3.83 -0.07 7.90
CA ALA A 143 2.86 -0.95 8.54
C ALA A 143 1.54 -0.25 8.87
N VAL A 144 1.58 0.98 9.38
CA VAL A 144 0.35 1.72 9.72
C VAL A 144 -0.34 2.31 8.48
N HIS A 145 0.39 2.61 7.40
CA HIS A 145 -0.20 2.93 6.11
C HIS A 145 -1.11 1.77 5.64
N GLU A 146 -0.61 0.55 5.64
CA GLU A 146 -1.38 -0.63 5.27
C GLU A 146 -2.52 -0.94 6.26
N LEU A 147 -2.33 -0.63 7.54
CA LEU A 147 -3.39 -0.72 8.54
C LEU A 147 -4.54 0.24 8.21
N HIS A 148 -4.25 1.46 7.78
CA HIS A 148 -5.29 2.41 7.41
C HIS A 148 -6.18 1.87 6.28
N HIS A 149 -5.60 1.29 5.22
CA HIS A 149 -6.37 0.61 4.17
C HIS A 149 -7.21 -0.53 4.73
N ASN A 150 -6.63 -1.33 5.62
CA ASN A 150 -7.28 -2.48 6.22
C ASN A 150 -8.53 -2.08 7.00
N ILE A 151 -8.45 -1.03 7.81
CA ILE A 151 -9.59 -0.48 8.55
C ILE A 151 -10.61 0.17 7.61
N ARG A 152 -10.15 0.99 6.63
CA ARG A 152 -11.05 1.67 5.69
C ARG A 152 -11.99 0.70 4.96
N TYR A 153 -11.48 -0.46 4.58
CA TYR A 153 -12.24 -1.48 3.84
C TYR A 153 -12.76 -2.64 4.72
N SER A 154 -12.73 -2.47 6.04
CA SER A 154 -13.35 -3.41 6.98
C SER A 154 -14.87 -3.23 7.04
N PRO A 155 -15.62 -4.22 7.56
CA PRO A 155 -17.06 -4.09 7.77
C PRO A 155 -17.41 -2.83 8.57
N GLY A 156 -18.37 -2.07 8.09
CA GLY A 156 -18.71 -0.75 8.62
C GLY A 156 -17.95 0.43 8.02
N GLY A 157 -16.89 0.17 7.28
CA GLY A 157 -16.12 1.17 6.52
C GLY A 157 -16.60 1.36 5.08
N VAL A 158 -15.69 1.78 4.21
CA VAL A 158 -15.99 2.01 2.78
C VAL A 158 -16.10 0.67 2.04
N VAL A 159 -17.17 0.52 1.25
CA VAL A 159 -17.34 -0.66 0.41
C VAL A 159 -16.41 -0.57 -0.82
N TRP A 160 -15.54 -1.55 -0.96
CA TRP A 160 -14.66 -1.67 -2.10
C TRP A 160 -15.12 -2.82 -3.02
N ASP A 161 -15.38 -2.47 -4.28
CA ASP A 161 -15.75 -3.43 -5.34
C ASP A 161 -14.79 -3.25 -6.53
N PRO A 162 -14.09 -4.30 -6.98
CA PRO A 162 -13.07 -4.20 -8.03
C PRO A 162 -13.61 -3.70 -9.38
N MET A 163 -14.90 -3.83 -9.64
CA MET A 163 -15.52 -3.43 -10.90
C MET A 163 -15.96 -1.96 -10.90
N THR A 164 -16.32 -1.45 -9.73
CA THR A 164 -16.95 -0.13 -9.60
C THR A 164 -16.09 0.89 -8.84
N VAL A 165 -15.04 0.44 -8.16
CA VAL A 165 -14.12 1.36 -7.46
C VAL A 165 -13.58 2.41 -8.43
N THR A 166 -13.68 3.69 -8.04
CA THR A 166 -13.16 4.79 -8.85
C THR A 166 -11.66 5.01 -8.60
N VAL A 167 -10.98 5.58 -9.58
CA VAL A 167 -9.62 6.12 -9.37
C VAL A 167 -9.63 7.14 -8.22
N GLY A 168 -10.71 7.90 -8.07
CA GLY A 168 -10.89 8.84 -6.97
C GLY A 168 -10.83 8.17 -5.59
N GLU A 169 -11.55 7.05 -5.41
CA GLU A 169 -11.48 6.28 -4.16
C GLU A 169 -10.05 5.78 -3.92
N GLN A 170 -9.38 5.26 -4.95
CA GLN A 170 -8.02 4.74 -4.83
C GLN A 170 -7.02 5.85 -4.45
N VAL A 171 -7.10 7.01 -5.10
CA VAL A 171 -6.25 8.18 -4.81
C VAL A 171 -6.48 8.71 -3.38
N ILE A 172 -7.73 8.82 -2.95
CA ILE A 172 -8.06 9.29 -1.60
C ILE A 172 -7.63 8.28 -0.54
N SER A 173 -7.79 6.98 -0.80
CA SER A 173 -7.35 5.93 0.11
C SER A 173 -5.84 6.00 0.37
N GLU A 174 -5.03 6.17 -0.70
CA GLU A 174 -3.57 6.34 -0.55
C GLU A 174 -3.22 7.63 0.20
N GLY A 175 -3.92 8.72 -0.10
CA GLY A 175 -3.70 9.99 0.59
C GLY A 175 -4.02 9.93 2.07
N LEU A 176 -5.12 9.27 2.47
CA LEU A 176 -5.50 9.08 3.87
C LEU A 176 -4.49 8.18 4.60
N ALA A 177 -4.01 7.12 3.96
CA ALA A 177 -3.03 6.22 4.54
C ALA A 177 -1.66 6.91 4.75
N ASP A 178 -1.19 7.71 3.78
CA ASP A 178 0.02 8.53 3.92
C ASP A 178 -0.14 9.59 5.01
N GLU A 179 -1.27 10.30 5.08
CA GLU A 179 -1.51 11.30 6.14
C GLU A 179 -1.62 10.64 7.52
N PHE A 180 -2.27 9.48 7.65
CA PHE A 180 -2.28 8.73 8.91
C PHE A 180 -0.87 8.30 9.34
N ALA A 181 -0.08 7.76 8.42
CA ALA A 181 1.31 7.42 8.71
C ALA A 181 2.14 8.65 9.08
N THR A 182 1.86 9.80 8.46
CA THR A 182 2.53 11.10 8.75
C THR A 182 2.11 11.66 10.11
N GLU A 183 0.85 11.53 10.50
CA GLU A 183 0.36 11.89 11.84
C GLU A 183 1.13 11.15 12.95
N LEU A 184 1.52 9.89 12.70
CA LEU A 184 2.21 9.05 13.68
C LEU A 184 3.75 9.15 13.63
N TYR A 185 4.32 9.32 12.44
CA TYR A 185 5.76 9.17 12.20
C TYR A 185 6.41 10.36 11.51
N GLY A 186 5.69 11.48 11.34
CA GLY A 186 6.19 12.67 10.66
C GLY A 186 6.56 12.38 9.20
N ASP A 187 7.62 13.02 8.70
CA ASP A 187 8.04 12.87 7.28
C ASP A 187 8.32 11.43 6.84
N ARG A 188 8.54 10.50 7.78
CA ARG A 188 8.69 9.09 7.48
C ARG A 188 7.40 8.42 7.05
N GLY A 189 6.25 9.03 7.33
CA GLY A 189 4.92 8.57 6.92
C GLY A 189 4.68 8.64 5.42
N TYR A 190 5.38 9.55 4.72
CA TYR A 190 5.25 9.64 3.28
C TYR A 190 5.80 8.41 2.56
N THR A 191 5.04 7.93 1.58
CA THR A 191 5.50 6.90 0.64
C THR A 191 6.77 7.36 -0.08
N HIS A 192 7.88 6.69 0.19
CA HIS A 192 9.24 7.20 -0.10
C HIS A 192 9.61 7.18 -1.58
N PHE A 193 8.98 6.37 -2.42
CA PHE A 193 9.21 6.36 -3.86
C PHE A 193 8.53 7.54 -4.59
N VAL A 194 7.69 8.30 -3.92
CA VAL A 194 7.10 9.54 -4.46
C VAL A 194 8.12 10.65 -4.39
N SER A 195 8.63 11.11 -5.51
CA SER A 195 9.62 12.18 -5.54
C SER A 195 9.04 13.53 -5.07
N GLU A 196 9.88 14.39 -4.46
CA GLU A 196 9.48 15.74 -4.06
C GLU A 196 8.90 16.53 -5.25
N LYS A 197 9.50 16.40 -6.44
CA LYS A 197 9.00 17.05 -7.67
C LYS A 197 7.62 16.58 -8.07
N CYS A 198 7.22 15.36 -7.70
CA CYS A 198 5.89 14.84 -7.95
C CYS A 198 4.89 15.40 -6.93
N ARG A 199 5.27 15.49 -5.64
CA ARG A 199 4.40 15.89 -4.52
C ARG A 199 3.79 17.29 -4.71
N ASP A 200 4.58 18.26 -5.18
CA ASP A 200 4.16 19.65 -5.31
C ASP A 200 3.83 20.06 -6.76
N ASN A 201 3.66 19.09 -7.66
CA ASN A 201 3.44 19.35 -9.06
C ASN A 201 1.96 19.53 -9.40
N ASP A 202 1.57 20.77 -9.74
CA ASP A 202 0.17 21.10 -10.10
C ASP A 202 -0.29 20.42 -11.38
N GLU A 203 0.60 20.17 -12.35
CA GLU A 203 0.23 19.48 -13.59
C GLU A 203 -0.03 18.00 -13.35
N VAL A 204 0.72 17.36 -12.43
CA VAL A 204 0.45 16.00 -11.98
C VAL A 204 -0.91 15.96 -11.27
N LEU A 205 -1.16 16.86 -10.34
CA LEU A 205 -2.43 16.94 -9.63
C LEU A 205 -3.62 17.12 -10.62
N LYS A 206 -3.53 18.10 -11.51
CA LYS A 206 -4.59 18.35 -12.53
C LYS A 206 -4.85 17.13 -13.41
N LYS A 207 -3.79 16.42 -13.78
CA LYS A 207 -3.92 15.23 -14.60
C LYS A 207 -4.59 14.08 -13.85
N VAL A 208 -4.20 13.83 -12.60
CA VAL A 208 -4.87 12.83 -11.74
C VAL A 208 -6.35 13.19 -11.55
N MET A 209 -6.66 14.46 -11.27
CA MET A 209 -8.04 14.95 -11.15
C MET A 209 -8.91 14.62 -12.37
N ALA A 210 -8.35 14.68 -13.57
CA ALA A 210 -9.09 14.36 -14.80
C ALA A 210 -9.47 12.87 -14.92
N GLY A 211 -8.84 11.99 -14.14
CA GLY A 211 -9.10 10.55 -14.14
C GLY A 211 -9.97 10.05 -12.97
N LEU A 212 -10.32 10.90 -12.00
CA LEU A 212 -10.90 10.44 -10.72
C LEU A 212 -12.22 9.68 -10.87
N SER A 213 -13.02 9.96 -11.91
CA SER A 213 -14.29 9.26 -12.18
C SER A 213 -14.15 7.94 -12.95
N ILE A 214 -12.94 7.59 -13.40
CA ILE A 214 -12.69 6.32 -14.08
C ILE A 214 -12.90 5.17 -13.09
N THR A 215 -13.64 4.14 -13.50
CA THR A 215 -13.97 2.99 -12.65
C THR A 215 -13.16 1.74 -12.99
N GLY A 216 -13.01 0.86 -11.99
CA GLY A 216 -12.35 -0.43 -12.10
C GLY A 216 -10.93 -0.44 -11.58
N MET A 217 -10.63 -1.48 -10.78
CA MET A 217 -9.33 -1.65 -10.11
C MET A 217 -8.13 -1.72 -11.07
N GLN A 218 -8.34 -2.14 -12.32
CA GLN A 218 -7.28 -2.23 -13.34
C GLN A 218 -6.64 -0.88 -13.68
N ASN A 219 -7.31 0.23 -13.35
CA ASN A 219 -6.80 1.58 -13.58
C ASN A 219 -5.81 2.05 -12.51
N PHE A 220 -5.72 1.34 -11.38
CA PHE A 220 -4.83 1.67 -10.27
C PHE A 220 -3.37 1.81 -10.72
N THR A 221 -2.85 0.85 -11.50
CA THR A 221 -1.45 0.85 -11.91
C THR A 221 -1.06 2.08 -12.72
N ALA A 222 -1.94 2.57 -13.60
CA ALA A 222 -1.65 3.73 -14.45
C ALA A 222 -1.89 5.07 -13.73
N TRP A 223 -2.98 5.18 -12.98
CA TRP A 223 -3.43 6.44 -12.39
C TRP A 223 -2.87 6.71 -10.99
N VAL A 224 -2.58 5.64 -10.22
CA VAL A 224 -2.07 5.77 -8.85
C VAL A 224 -0.57 5.52 -8.81
N HIS A 225 -0.12 4.35 -9.32
CA HIS A 225 1.31 4.03 -9.35
C HIS A 225 2.08 4.75 -10.46
N GLY A 226 1.44 5.07 -11.60
CA GLY A 226 2.06 5.75 -12.74
C GLY A 226 2.52 4.83 -13.86
N ASP A 227 3.08 5.43 -14.92
CA ASP A 227 3.37 4.79 -16.21
C ASP A 227 4.34 3.61 -16.15
N ALA A 228 5.30 3.63 -15.24
CA ALA A 228 6.25 2.52 -15.08
C ALA A 228 5.54 1.24 -14.63
N SER A 229 4.64 1.36 -13.66
CA SER A 229 3.80 0.25 -13.19
C SER A 229 2.76 -0.16 -14.23
N ALA A 230 2.14 0.80 -14.93
CA ALA A 230 1.23 0.49 -16.02
C ALA A 230 1.88 -0.44 -17.07
N ARG A 231 3.09 -0.10 -17.54
CA ARG A 231 3.85 -0.93 -18.51
C ARG A 231 4.18 -2.31 -17.95
N LEU A 232 4.55 -2.40 -16.66
CA LEU A 232 4.90 -3.67 -16.04
C LEU A 232 3.70 -4.62 -16.01
N PHE A 233 2.51 -4.10 -15.70
CA PHE A 233 1.28 -4.89 -15.53
C PHE A 233 0.39 -4.92 -16.78
N GLY A 234 0.89 -4.43 -17.92
CA GLY A 234 0.20 -4.49 -19.21
C GLY A 234 -0.98 -3.53 -19.34
N ALA A 235 -1.05 -2.48 -18.51
CA ALA A 235 -2.01 -1.39 -18.65
C ALA A 235 -1.44 -0.27 -19.55
N GLU A 236 -2.33 0.51 -20.17
CA GLU A 236 -1.92 1.66 -20.99
C GLU A 236 -1.40 2.80 -20.11
N PRO A 237 -0.19 3.32 -20.40
CA PRO A 237 0.34 4.50 -19.72
C PRO A 237 -0.50 5.73 -20.00
N VAL A 238 -0.69 6.56 -18.97
CA VAL A 238 -1.49 7.79 -19.08
C VAL A 238 -0.64 9.07 -18.98
N GLY A 239 0.69 8.94 -18.95
CA GLY A 239 1.65 10.05 -18.86
C GLY A 239 1.79 10.59 -17.43
N LEU A 240 1.70 9.72 -16.43
CA LEU A 240 1.90 10.05 -15.03
C LEU A 240 3.22 9.47 -14.50
N PRO A 241 3.98 10.22 -13.69
CA PRO A 241 5.18 9.71 -13.03
C PRO A 241 4.84 8.69 -11.93
N THR A 242 5.84 7.92 -11.50
CA THR A 242 5.70 6.97 -10.38
C THR A 242 5.21 7.69 -9.13
N GLY A 243 4.13 7.16 -8.51
CA GLY A 243 3.53 7.68 -7.30
C GLY A 243 2.62 8.91 -7.47
N ALA A 244 2.19 9.21 -8.70
CA ALA A 244 1.35 10.38 -8.99
C ALA A 244 0.04 10.40 -8.19
N GLY A 245 -0.63 9.24 -8.04
CA GLY A 245 -1.86 9.14 -7.26
C GLY A 245 -1.63 9.39 -5.77
N TYR A 246 -0.53 8.89 -5.21
CA TYR A 246 -0.11 9.17 -3.83
C TYR A 246 0.11 10.67 -3.61
N ALA A 247 0.88 11.31 -4.50
CA ALA A 247 1.14 12.75 -4.44
C ALA A 247 -0.15 13.59 -4.50
N ALA A 248 -1.04 13.28 -5.44
CA ALA A 248 -2.33 13.96 -5.58
C ALA A 248 -3.23 13.69 -4.38
N GLY A 249 -3.33 12.44 -3.94
CA GLY A 249 -4.13 12.01 -2.80
C GLY A 249 -3.74 12.72 -1.51
N THR A 250 -2.47 12.77 -1.19
CA THR A 250 -1.95 13.47 -0.01
C THR A 250 -2.31 14.96 -0.03
N ARG A 251 -2.18 15.64 -1.18
CA ARG A 251 -2.55 17.06 -1.30
C ARG A 251 -4.05 17.28 -1.09
N LEU A 252 -4.89 16.44 -1.70
CA LEU A 252 -6.34 16.51 -1.57
C LEU A 252 -6.79 16.22 -0.14
N VAL A 253 -6.30 15.14 0.43
CA VAL A 253 -6.64 14.75 1.81
C VAL A 253 -6.18 15.81 2.81
N ARG A 254 -4.98 16.34 2.69
CA ARG A 254 -4.48 17.41 3.57
C ARG A 254 -5.37 18.65 3.52
N ALA A 255 -5.78 19.07 2.32
CA ALA A 255 -6.70 20.21 2.17
C ALA A 255 -8.06 19.94 2.84
N TYR A 256 -8.59 18.72 2.68
CA TYR A 256 -9.81 18.29 3.35
C TYR A 256 -9.67 18.29 4.88
N LEU A 257 -8.64 17.63 5.42
CA LEU A 257 -8.43 17.49 6.87
C LEU A 257 -8.30 18.87 7.55
N GLN A 258 -7.57 19.81 6.92
CA GLN A 258 -7.46 21.17 7.39
C GLN A 258 -8.80 21.89 7.42
N ALA A 259 -9.62 21.76 6.39
CA ALA A 259 -10.93 22.40 6.31
C ALA A 259 -11.96 21.78 7.26
N ALA A 260 -11.93 20.46 7.41
CA ALA A 260 -12.82 19.71 8.29
C ALA A 260 -12.43 19.79 9.78
N GLY A 261 -11.18 20.22 10.09
CA GLY A 261 -10.64 20.16 11.46
C GLY A 261 -10.57 18.71 11.98
N SER A 262 -10.28 17.75 11.10
CA SER A 262 -10.28 16.31 11.37
C SER A 262 -8.87 15.71 11.15
N THR A 263 -8.68 14.46 11.57
CA THR A 263 -7.47 13.67 11.31
C THR A 263 -7.74 12.59 10.28
N ALA A 264 -6.68 12.01 9.69
CA ALA A 264 -6.82 10.90 8.74
C ALA A 264 -7.47 9.69 9.42
N MET A 265 -7.12 9.42 10.68
CA MET A 265 -7.75 8.37 11.48
C MET A 265 -9.26 8.59 11.65
N GLN A 266 -9.70 9.80 12.01
CA GLN A 266 -11.12 10.15 12.16
C GLN A 266 -11.88 10.10 10.84
N SER A 267 -11.19 10.31 9.73
CA SER A 267 -11.73 10.35 8.37
C SER A 267 -11.64 9.00 7.64
N VAL A 268 -11.27 7.92 8.32
CA VAL A 268 -11.04 6.60 7.71
C VAL A 268 -12.26 6.08 6.92
N ALA A 269 -13.48 6.37 7.37
CA ALA A 269 -14.73 6.00 6.69
C ALA A 269 -15.29 7.10 5.77
N ALA A 270 -14.65 8.26 5.69
CA ALA A 270 -15.17 9.36 4.87
C ALA A 270 -15.21 8.94 3.39
N PRO A 271 -16.36 9.14 2.69
CA PRO A 271 -16.47 8.83 1.28
C PRO A 271 -15.51 9.70 0.43
N ALA A 272 -14.86 9.10 -0.56
CA ALA A 272 -13.93 9.84 -1.41
C ALA A 272 -14.59 11.05 -2.10
N ASN A 273 -15.82 10.92 -2.56
CA ASN A 273 -16.56 12.01 -3.19
C ASN A 273 -16.78 13.20 -2.24
N GLU A 274 -17.00 12.96 -0.95
CA GLU A 274 -17.11 14.01 0.06
C GLU A 274 -15.79 14.74 0.23
N ILE A 275 -14.69 14.00 0.39
CA ILE A 275 -13.34 14.56 0.50
C ILE A 275 -13.01 15.39 -0.74
N LEU A 276 -13.26 14.86 -1.94
CA LEU A 276 -12.97 15.54 -3.20
C LEU A 276 -13.78 16.81 -3.41
N ARG A 277 -15.09 16.83 -3.04
CA ARG A 277 -15.93 18.04 -3.14
C ARG A 277 -15.42 19.16 -2.24
N ILE A 278 -14.88 18.86 -1.08
CA ILE A 278 -14.33 19.84 -0.15
C ILE A 278 -12.91 20.26 -0.58
N ALA A 279 -12.05 19.30 -0.91
CA ALA A 279 -10.65 19.55 -1.18
C ALA A 279 -10.37 20.24 -2.52
N ALA A 280 -11.04 19.84 -3.60
CA ALA A 280 -10.73 20.34 -4.95
C ALA A 280 -10.86 21.86 -5.07
N PRO A 281 -11.95 22.51 -4.61
CA PRO A 281 -12.07 23.98 -4.67
C PRO A 281 -10.96 24.71 -3.87
N LEU A 282 -10.51 24.13 -2.74
CA LEU A 282 -9.45 24.72 -1.92
C LEU A 282 -8.10 24.73 -2.64
N LEU A 283 -7.92 23.81 -3.58
CA LEU A 283 -6.73 23.72 -4.45
C LEU A 283 -6.93 24.42 -5.82
N GLY A 284 -8.02 25.19 -5.98
CA GLY A 284 -8.35 25.88 -7.24
C GLY A 284 -8.79 24.95 -8.37
N LEU A 285 -9.27 23.75 -8.05
CA LEU A 285 -9.70 22.72 -8.99
C LEU A 285 -11.23 22.53 -8.94
N ARG A 286 -11.78 21.87 -9.96
CA ARG A 286 -13.19 21.46 -9.98
C ARG A 286 -13.28 19.94 -9.86
N PHE A 287 -14.32 19.50 -9.18
CA PHE A 287 -14.69 18.10 -9.11
C PHE A 287 -16.22 18.00 -9.31
N ASP A 288 -16.63 17.43 -10.42
CA ASP A 288 -18.02 17.29 -10.83
C ASP A 288 -18.52 15.83 -10.61
N GLY A 289 -18.06 15.17 -9.52
CA GLY A 289 -18.49 13.82 -9.19
C GLY A 289 -19.99 13.77 -8.88
N GLU A 290 -20.70 12.79 -9.46
CA GLU A 290 -22.11 12.50 -9.13
C GLU A 290 -22.24 11.98 -7.69
N ASP A 291 -23.40 12.25 -7.07
CA ASP A 291 -23.77 11.76 -5.72
C ASP A 291 -24.01 10.25 -5.67
#